data_f07785b18e5470c37fc40eda43278248
#
_entry.id   f07785b18e5470c37fc40eda43278248
#
_cell.length_a   1.000
_cell.length_b   1.000
_cell.length_c   1.000
_cell.angle_alpha   90.00
_cell.angle_beta   90.00
_cell.angle_gamma   90.00
#
_symmetry.space_group_name_H-M   'P 1'
#
loop_
_entity.id
_entity.type
_entity.pdbx_description
1 polymer ?
#
loop_
_entity_poly.entity_id
_entity_poly.type
_entity_poly.pdbx_seq_one_letter_code
_entity_poly.pdbx_strand_id
1 'polypeptide(L)'
;MKKSNTTKALLIGLVLLSGIYSCKKNHPGPQQRFDIGQTNLVADTAGYGAAKIDPALKNAWGIAVNPNGVVWISANHSATSPVYDKTGATLRPPVTIPSVNAGDPGAPTGIVFNGSTDFGGNKFIFAGEDGVLTAWAGGNAAVKVADRSAAGAVYKGLAIATDGGASFLYAANFKGKKIAVFDSNFNLVTTKPFADTSIPADFGPFNIQNIAGMLYVTYAKLKGPENEDDEAGPGNGYVNVFRPDGTLVGRFASTGTLNSPWGITHAPAGFAAPFETILVGNFGDGRINVFSLQGIYIGQLQNNGQTIGIEGLWALDFLKSNATNTDPLFFTAGPHDESHGIFGSLKSTITTTGGSMGNSSGY
;
A
#
# COMPACT_ATOMS: atom_id res chain seq x y z
N MET A 1 -81.95 48.64 26.57
CA MET A 1 -81.44 47.61 27.43
C MET A 1 -80.00 47.28 26.97
N LYS A 2 -78.96 47.85 27.58
CA LYS A 2 -77.56 47.61 27.30
C LYS A 2 -76.96 46.84 28.46
N LYS A 3 -76.45 45.64 28.23
CA LYS A 3 -75.68 44.89 29.22
C LYS A 3 -74.17 45.23 29.06
N SER A 4 -73.60 45.68 30.13
CA SER A 4 -72.18 45.95 30.32
C SER A 4 -71.44 44.64 30.66
N ASN A 5 -70.40 44.27 29.89
CA ASN A 5 -69.52 43.19 30.24
C ASN A 5 -68.18 43.77 30.75
N THR A 6 -67.93 43.56 32.01
CA THR A 6 -66.64 43.91 32.68
C THR A 6 -65.64 42.78 32.45
N THR A 7 -64.57 43.08 31.72
CA THR A 7 -63.49 42.17 31.52
C THR A 7 -62.48 42.33 32.68
N LYS A 8 -62.25 41.21 33.41
CA LYS A 8 -61.19 41.14 34.44
C LYS A 8 -59.83 40.81 33.76
N ALA A 9 -58.91 41.72 33.90
CA ALA A 9 -57.51 41.47 33.48
C ALA A 9 -56.79 40.64 34.54
N LEU A 10 -56.28 39.50 34.12
CA LEU A 10 -55.43 38.62 34.92
C LEU A 10 -53.94 38.95 34.64
N LEU A 11 -53.28 39.53 35.65
CA LEU A 11 -51.83 39.75 35.59
C LEU A 11 -51.12 38.39 35.85
N ILE A 12 -50.46 37.87 34.86
CA ILE A 12 -49.57 36.73 35.02
C ILE A 12 -48.15 37.26 35.19
N GLY A 13 -47.61 37.11 36.39
CA GLY A 13 -46.22 37.44 36.69
C GLY A 13 -45.28 36.45 36.04
N LEU A 14 -44.45 36.93 35.14
CA LEU A 14 -43.35 36.18 34.49
C LEU A 14 -42.15 36.13 35.42
N VAL A 15 -41.92 34.99 36.09
CA VAL A 15 -40.69 34.72 36.85
C VAL A 15 -39.62 34.31 35.85
N LEU A 16 -38.67 35.21 35.59
CA LEU A 16 -37.44 34.89 34.83
C LEU A 16 -36.53 34.04 35.72
N LEU A 17 -36.49 32.71 35.49
CA LEU A 17 -35.43 31.86 35.98
C LEU A 17 -34.21 32.06 35.06
N SER A 18 -33.22 32.84 35.51
CA SER A 18 -31.90 32.90 34.92
C SER A 18 -31.15 31.59 35.23
N GLY A 19 -31.28 30.63 34.31
CA GLY A 19 -30.50 29.39 34.33
C GLY A 19 -29.00 29.76 34.06
N ILE A 20 -28.19 29.57 35.06
CA ILE A 20 -26.72 29.65 34.90
C ILE A 20 -26.29 28.44 34.08
N TYR A 21 -26.13 28.61 32.76
CA TYR A 21 -25.46 27.60 31.91
C TYR A 21 -23.97 27.63 32.28
N SER A 22 -23.59 26.72 33.21
CA SER A 22 -22.18 26.40 33.43
C SER A 22 -21.67 25.67 32.17
N CYS A 23 -20.92 26.39 31.33
CA CYS A 23 -20.11 25.78 30.28
C CYS A 23 -19.09 24.84 30.94
N LYS A 24 -19.42 23.55 31.06
CA LYS A 24 -18.39 22.55 31.29
C LYS A 24 -17.43 22.63 30.11
N LYS A 25 -16.22 23.16 30.32
CA LYS A 25 -15.10 22.99 29.40
C LYS A 25 -14.90 21.48 29.26
N ASN A 26 -15.38 20.89 28.16
CA ASN A 26 -14.99 19.54 27.78
C ASN A 26 -13.48 19.57 27.57
N HIS A 27 -12.73 19.12 28.55
CA HIS A 27 -11.32 18.82 28.35
C HIS A 27 -11.32 17.58 27.46
N PRO A 28 -10.69 17.62 26.30
CA PRO A 28 -10.52 16.41 25.51
C PRO A 28 -9.81 15.38 26.41
N GLY A 29 -10.41 14.17 26.52
CA GLY A 29 -9.78 13.07 27.22
C GLY A 29 -8.40 12.76 26.61
N PRO A 30 -7.60 11.88 27.25
CA PRO A 30 -6.29 11.52 26.74
C PRO A 30 -6.42 11.06 25.29
N GLN A 31 -5.75 11.76 24.39
CA GLN A 31 -5.75 11.39 22.96
C GLN A 31 -4.60 10.41 22.73
N GLN A 32 -4.93 9.24 22.16
CA GLN A 32 -3.91 8.33 21.64
C GLN A 32 -3.30 8.90 20.37
N ARG A 33 -1.97 8.97 20.37
CA ARG A 33 -1.19 9.32 19.19
C ARG A 33 -0.38 8.11 18.76
N PHE A 34 -0.38 7.85 17.48
CA PHE A 34 0.37 6.76 16.83
C PHE A 34 1.59 7.37 16.16
N ASP A 35 2.74 7.28 16.82
CA ASP A 35 4.02 7.72 16.27
C ASP A 35 4.73 6.54 15.61
N ILE A 36 5.23 6.75 14.40
CA ILE A 36 5.84 5.70 13.58
C ILE A 36 7.35 5.95 13.48
N GLY A 37 8.14 5.07 14.06
CA GLY A 37 9.60 5.08 13.91
C GLY A 37 10.02 4.31 12.66
N GLN A 38 10.91 4.91 11.83
CA GLN A 38 11.50 4.28 10.65
C GLN A 38 12.89 3.73 10.98
N THR A 39 13.20 2.54 10.45
CA THR A 39 14.52 1.92 10.48
C THR A 39 14.85 1.39 9.08
N ASN A 40 15.95 1.85 8.50
CA ASN A 40 16.48 1.29 7.27
C ASN A 40 17.36 0.08 7.60
N LEU A 41 16.99 -1.08 7.10
CA LEU A 41 17.65 -2.37 7.39
C LEU A 41 18.81 -2.63 6.41
N VAL A 42 18.53 -2.46 5.11
CA VAL A 42 19.49 -2.66 4.02
C VAL A 42 19.38 -1.48 3.06
N ALA A 43 20.49 -1.01 2.55
CA ALA A 43 20.56 -0.09 1.41
C ALA A 43 21.61 -0.58 0.41
N ASP A 44 21.51 -0.16 -0.86
CA ASP A 44 22.50 -0.50 -1.89
C ASP A 44 23.83 0.23 -1.70
N THR A 45 23.81 1.38 -1.06
CA THR A 45 24.97 2.23 -0.80
C THR A 45 24.92 2.90 0.58
N ALA A 46 26.02 3.51 1.00
CA ALA A 46 26.09 4.29 2.23
C ALA A 46 25.26 5.60 2.11
N GLY A 47 24.97 6.23 3.26
CA GLY A 47 24.26 7.53 3.33
C GLY A 47 22.79 7.42 3.77
N TYR A 48 22.19 6.25 3.69
CA TYR A 48 20.79 6.03 4.10
C TYR A 48 20.63 5.58 5.56
N GLY A 49 21.70 5.49 6.34
CA GLY A 49 21.63 5.04 7.74
C GLY A 49 21.19 3.58 7.91
N ALA A 50 21.33 2.77 6.87
CA ALA A 50 20.97 1.36 6.90
C ALA A 50 22.02 0.55 7.69
N ALA A 51 21.54 -0.48 8.41
CA ALA A 51 22.43 -1.36 9.17
C ALA A 51 23.34 -2.20 8.29
N LYS A 52 22.95 -2.41 7.03
CA LYS A 52 23.69 -3.22 6.05
C LYS A 52 23.72 -2.55 4.68
N ILE A 53 24.84 -2.76 3.97
CA ILE A 53 25.00 -2.37 2.56
C ILE A 53 24.99 -3.63 1.69
N ASP A 54 24.14 -3.64 0.67
CA ASP A 54 24.06 -4.69 -0.35
C ASP A 54 23.88 -4.07 -1.74
N PRO A 55 24.94 -3.98 -2.56
CA PRO A 55 24.88 -3.35 -3.88
C PRO A 55 23.89 -3.99 -4.86
N ALA A 56 23.38 -5.18 -4.55
CA ALA A 56 22.35 -5.85 -5.36
C ALA A 56 20.94 -5.28 -5.14
N LEU A 57 20.73 -4.40 -4.14
CA LEU A 57 19.40 -3.87 -3.79
C LEU A 57 19.06 -2.56 -4.53
N LYS A 58 19.41 -2.38 -5.80
CA LYS A 58 19.10 -1.15 -6.55
C LYS A 58 17.65 -1.10 -6.98
N ASN A 59 16.99 0.04 -6.75
CA ASN A 59 15.59 0.27 -7.04
C ASN A 59 14.70 -0.88 -6.52
N ALA A 60 14.55 -0.91 -5.20
CA ALA A 60 13.84 -1.99 -4.50
C ALA A 60 12.32 -1.79 -4.60
N TRP A 61 11.62 -2.63 -5.40
CA TRP A 61 10.19 -2.53 -5.65
C TRP A 61 9.37 -3.50 -4.79
N GLY A 62 8.96 -4.63 -5.34
CA GLY A 62 8.07 -5.59 -4.70
C GLY A 62 8.73 -6.36 -3.56
N ILE A 63 7.93 -6.73 -2.57
CA ILE A 63 8.27 -7.60 -1.46
C ILE A 63 7.37 -8.84 -1.49
N ALA A 64 7.96 -10.01 -1.27
CA ALA A 64 7.20 -11.23 -0.93
C ALA A 64 7.91 -12.00 0.19
N VAL A 65 7.14 -12.70 1.01
CA VAL A 65 7.67 -13.51 2.11
C VAL A 65 7.11 -14.92 2.04
N ASN A 66 7.94 -15.92 2.32
CA ASN A 66 7.47 -17.28 2.50
C ASN A 66 7.03 -17.52 3.96
N PRO A 67 6.34 -18.63 4.27
CA PRO A 67 5.90 -18.95 5.63
C PRO A 67 7.04 -19.05 6.67
N ASN A 68 8.27 -19.27 6.23
CA ASN A 68 9.46 -19.33 7.11
C ASN A 68 10.07 -17.95 7.40
N GLY A 69 9.46 -16.86 6.90
CA GLY A 69 9.92 -15.49 7.12
C GLY A 69 11.07 -15.06 6.22
N VAL A 70 11.35 -15.81 5.14
CA VAL A 70 12.36 -15.44 4.13
C VAL A 70 11.78 -14.39 3.20
N VAL A 71 12.41 -13.23 3.16
CA VAL A 71 11.97 -12.03 2.41
C VAL A 71 12.69 -11.98 1.08
N TRP A 72 11.93 -11.86 0.01
CA TRP A 72 12.42 -11.67 -1.36
C TRP A 72 12.02 -10.29 -1.86
N ILE A 73 12.95 -9.58 -2.50
CA ILE A 73 12.71 -8.23 -3.00
C ILE A 73 13.05 -8.18 -4.49
N SER A 74 12.17 -7.57 -5.28
CA SER A 74 12.47 -7.23 -6.67
C SER A 74 13.41 -6.02 -6.70
N ALA A 75 14.68 -6.22 -7.05
CA ALA A 75 15.65 -5.15 -7.25
C ALA A 75 15.74 -4.84 -8.76
N ASN A 76 14.92 -3.87 -9.19
CA ASN A 76 14.63 -3.60 -10.60
C ASN A 76 15.93 -3.27 -11.40
N HIS A 77 16.70 -2.29 -10.94
CA HIS A 77 17.91 -1.84 -11.63
C HIS A 77 19.13 -2.76 -11.47
N SER A 78 19.01 -3.82 -10.64
CA SER A 78 20.03 -4.86 -10.54
C SER A 78 19.67 -6.11 -11.33
N ALA A 79 18.46 -6.20 -11.87
CA ALA A 79 17.91 -7.39 -12.51
C ALA A 79 18.02 -8.64 -11.62
N THR A 80 17.80 -8.48 -10.31
CA THR A 80 17.95 -9.54 -9.31
C THR A 80 16.82 -9.53 -8.29
N SER A 81 16.74 -10.61 -7.52
CA SER A 81 16.00 -10.64 -6.27
C SER A 81 16.95 -10.99 -5.13
N PRO A 82 17.37 -10.00 -4.32
CA PRO A 82 18.05 -10.22 -3.05
C PRO A 82 17.13 -10.92 -2.06
N VAL A 83 17.74 -11.73 -1.17
CA VAL A 83 17.00 -12.57 -0.22
C VAL A 83 17.50 -12.36 1.19
N TYR A 84 16.63 -11.89 2.06
CA TYR A 84 16.93 -11.52 3.43
C TYR A 84 16.03 -12.24 4.45
N ASP A 85 16.40 -12.16 5.70
CA ASP A 85 15.46 -12.30 6.81
C ASP A 85 14.82 -10.95 7.16
N LYS A 86 13.92 -10.96 8.15
CA LYS A 86 13.23 -9.74 8.63
C LYS A 86 14.13 -8.74 9.34
N THR A 87 15.39 -9.05 9.59
CA THR A 87 16.39 -8.12 10.15
C THR A 87 17.28 -7.50 9.08
N GLY A 88 17.15 -7.93 7.82
CA GLY A 88 18.00 -7.53 6.71
C GLY A 88 19.26 -8.40 6.53
N ALA A 89 19.41 -9.49 7.31
CA ALA A 89 20.53 -10.41 7.11
C ALA A 89 20.35 -11.20 5.81
N THR A 90 21.40 -11.26 4.97
CA THR A 90 21.36 -12.03 3.71
C THR A 90 21.29 -13.53 4.00
N LEU A 91 20.34 -14.20 3.38
CA LEU A 91 20.14 -15.64 3.53
C LEU A 91 20.76 -16.46 2.39
N ARG A 92 20.97 -15.83 1.23
CA ARG A 92 21.60 -16.45 0.05
C ARG A 92 22.07 -15.37 -0.93
N PRO A 93 22.92 -15.71 -1.91
CA PRO A 93 23.21 -14.84 -3.05
C PRO A 93 21.92 -14.42 -3.78
N PRO A 94 21.84 -13.22 -4.35
CA PRO A 94 20.68 -12.75 -5.10
C PRO A 94 20.38 -13.68 -6.28
N VAL A 95 19.09 -13.82 -6.60
CA VAL A 95 18.61 -14.61 -7.76
C VAL A 95 18.57 -13.69 -8.97
N THR A 96 19.19 -14.10 -10.08
CA THR A 96 19.12 -13.36 -11.34
C THR A 96 17.75 -13.47 -11.95
N ILE A 97 17.21 -12.35 -12.42
CA ILE A 97 15.91 -12.25 -13.11
C ILE A 97 16.19 -11.99 -14.61
N PRO A 98 15.85 -12.94 -15.49
CA PRO A 98 16.06 -12.75 -16.94
C PRO A 98 15.00 -11.87 -17.58
N SER A 99 15.35 -11.27 -18.73
CA SER A 99 14.44 -10.51 -19.59
C SER A 99 13.87 -11.36 -20.74
N VAL A 100 13.41 -10.66 -21.78
CA VAL A 100 12.85 -11.23 -23.03
C VAL A 100 13.85 -12.17 -23.72
N ASN A 101 15.11 -11.72 -23.89
CA ASN A 101 16.15 -12.52 -24.50
C ASN A 101 17.04 -13.17 -23.44
N ALA A 102 17.55 -14.34 -23.77
CA ALA A 102 18.49 -15.04 -22.88
C ALA A 102 19.77 -14.21 -22.67
N GLY A 103 20.12 -13.96 -21.42
CA GLY A 103 21.30 -13.17 -21.05
C GLY A 103 21.06 -11.67 -20.87
N ASP A 104 19.94 -11.15 -21.32
CA ASP A 104 19.56 -9.75 -21.04
C ASP A 104 19.09 -9.61 -19.59
N PRO A 105 19.44 -8.51 -18.91
CA PRO A 105 18.96 -8.21 -17.56
C PRO A 105 17.46 -7.91 -17.58
N GLY A 106 16.69 -8.53 -16.68
CA GLY A 106 15.27 -8.22 -16.48
C GLY A 106 15.07 -6.95 -15.65
N ALA A 107 13.84 -6.49 -15.59
CA ALA A 107 13.43 -5.34 -14.79
C ALA A 107 12.29 -5.75 -13.82
N PRO A 108 12.58 -6.56 -12.78
CA PRO A 108 11.56 -7.10 -11.88
C PRO A 108 10.90 -6.00 -11.05
N THR A 109 9.57 -6.07 -10.94
CA THR A 109 8.72 -5.10 -10.23
C THR A 109 7.89 -5.78 -9.14
N GLY A 110 6.64 -6.16 -9.42
CA GLY A 110 5.81 -6.94 -8.51
C GLY A 110 6.33 -8.36 -8.31
N ILE A 111 6.17 -8.90 -7.11
CA ILE A 111 6.56 -10.26 -6.76
C ILE A 111 5.50 -10.90 -5.88
N VAL A 112 5.26 -12.20 -6.05
CA VAL A 112 4.40 -12.99 -5.17
C VAL A 112 5.07 -14.30 -4.75
N PHE A 113 4.72 -14.77 -3.54
CA PHE A 113 5.02 -16.11 -3.09
C PHE A 113 3.87 -17.06 -3.47
N ASN A 114 4.19 -18.18 -4.11
CA ASN A 114 3.24 -19.25 -4.38
C ASN A 114 3.39 -20.37 -3.34
N GLY A 115 2.39 -20.51 -2.47
CA GLY A 115 2.34 -21.54 -1.44
C GLY A 115 1.80 -22.87 -1.93
N SER A 116 1.29 -22.95 -3.18
CA SER A 116 0.67 -24.15 -3.76
C SER A 116 1.62 -24.94 -4.65
N THR A 117 1.10 -25.99 -5.28
CA THR A 117 1.76 -26.75 -6.35
C THR A 117 1.44 -26.20 -7.74
N ASP A 118 0.55 -25.23 -7.85
CA ASP A 118 0.22 -24.54 -9.09
C ASP A 118 1.44 -23.79 -9.65
N PHE A 119 1.33 -23.26 -10.83
CA PHE A 119 2.40 -22.53 -11.51
C PHE A 119 3.69 -23.34 -11.66
N GLY A 120 3.54 -24.65 -11.93
CA GLY A 120 4.65 -25.59 -12.06
C GLY A 120 5.45 -25.79 -10.76
N GLY A 121 4.88 -25.48 -9.60
CA GLY A 121 5.53 -25.56 -8.29
C GLY A 121 6.54 -24.45 -8.01
N ASN A 122 6.67 -23.45 -8.90
CA ASN A 122 7.52 -22.28 -8.69
C ASN A 122 7.10 -21.53 -7.43
N LYS A 123 8.07 -21.13 -6.60
CA LYS A 123 7.82 -20.56 -5.27
C LYS A 123 7.72 -19.04 -5.29
N PHE A 124 8.50 -18.37 -6.13
CA PHE A 124 8.43 -16.93 -6.29
C PHE A 124 8.24 -16.59 -7.76
N ILE A 125 7.30 -15.69 -8.04
CA ILE A 125 6.92 -15.28 -9.39
C ILE A 125 7.02 -13.76 -9.45
N PHE A 126 7.64 -13.26 -10.51
CA PHE A 126 7.95 -11.85 -10.70
C PHE A 126 7.27 -11.33 -11.95
N ALA A 127 6.78 -10.10 -11.88
CA ALA A 127 6.43 -9.29 -13.05
C ALA A 127 7.61 -8.41 -13.44
N GLY A 128 7.71 -8.04 -14.71
CA GLY A 128 8.76 -7.18 -15.21
C GLY A 128 8.24 -6.07 -16.12
N GLU A 129 8.91 -4.91 -16.11
CA GLU A 129 8.57 -3.79 -17.00
C GLU A 129 8.78 -4.12 -18.48
N ASP A 130 9.62 -5.09 -18.75
CA ASP A 130 9.87 -5.66 -20.08
C ASP A 130 8.71 -6.54 -20.62
N GLY A 131 7.62 -6.63 -19.87
CA GLY A 131 6.40 -7.37 -20.26
C GLY A 131 6.50 -8.87 -20.09
N VAL A 132 7.48 -9.38 -19.32
CA VAL A 132 7.62 -10.80 -19.02
C VAL A 132 7.18 -11.14 -17.58
N LEU A 133 6.74 -12.37 -17.37
CA LEU A 133 6.71 -13.00 -16.06
C LEU A 133 7.85 -14.00 -15.96
N THR A 134 8.53 -13.97 -14.82
CA THR A 134 9.58 -14.93 -14.49
C THR A 134 9.25 -15.65 -13.21
N ALA A 135 9.75 -16.89 -13.05
CA ALA A 135 9.43 -17.71 -11.89
C ALA A 135 10.66 -18.47 -11.40
N TRP A 136 10.71 -18.70 -10.09
CA TRP A 136 11.82 -19.38 -9.44
C TRP A 136 11.34 -20.57 -8.61
N ALA A 137 11.93 -21.75 -8.88
CA ALA A 137 11.72 -22.96 -8.11
C ALA A 137 12.99 -23.40 -7.36
N GLY A 138 14.16 -22.91 -7.76
CA GLY A 138 15.46 -23.26 -7.19
C GLY A 138 16.61 -22.74 -8.03
N GLY A 139 17.85 -22.91 -7.55
CA GLY A 139 19.05 -22.44 -8.26
C GLY A 139 19.31 -20.95 -8.12
N ASN A 140 20.16 -20.39 -8.99
CA ASN A 140 20.68 -19.02 -8.91
C ASN A 140 19.97 -18.03 -9.86
N ALA A 141 19.04 -18.51 -10.71
CA ALA A 141 18.29 -17.69 -11.64
C ALA A 141 16.82 -18.11 -11.69
N ALA A 142 15.92 -17.18 -11.90
CA ALA A 142 14.55 -17.42 -12.31
C ALA A 142 14.51 -17.80 -13.80
N VAL A 143 13.40 -18.33 -14.27
CA VAL A 143 13.15 -18.65 -15.68
C VAL A 143 11.96 -17.84 -16.20
N LYS A 144 12.00 -17.46 -17.48
CA LYS A 144 10.86 -16.83 -18.13
C LYS A 144 9.71 -17.84 -18.29
N VAL A 145 8.50 -17.49 -17.86
CA VAL A 145 7.31 -18.34 -17.88
C VAL A 145 6.16 -17.76 -18.72
N ALA A 146 6.12 -16.45 -18.93
CA ALA A 146 5.21 -15.82 -19.87
C ALA A 146 5.89 -14.58 -20.49
N ASP A 147 5.55 -14.30 -21.74
CA ASP A 147 6.12 -13.18 -22.51
C ASP A 147 5.02 -12.43 -23.25
N ARG A 148 4.86 -11.15 -22.93
CA ARG A 148 3.92 -10.23 -23.55
C ARG A 148 4.62 -8.96 -24.04
N SER A 149 5.95 -8.98 -24.15
CA SER A 149 6.77 -7.86 -24.62
C SER A 149 6.38 -7.39 -26.02
N ALA A 150 6.14 -8.34 -26.94
CA ALA A 150 5.68 -8.04 -28.29
C ALA A 150 4.30 -7.35 -28.33
N ALA A 151 3.50 -7.46 -27.29
CA ALA A 151 2.23 -6.76 -27.14
C ALA A 151 2.39 -5.42 -26.40
N GLY A 152 3.61 -4.97 -26.13
CA GLY A 152 3.93 -3.73 -25.44
C GLY A 152 3.48 -3.71 -23.98
N ALA A 153 3.45 -4.84 -23.32
CA ALA A 153 3.10 -4.90 -21.90
C ALA A 153 4.21 -4.30 -21.02
N VAL A 154 3.83 -3.51 -20.01
CA VAL A 154 4.71 -2.99 -18.96
C VAL A 154 4.05 -3.33 -17.63
N TYR A 155 4.59 -4.31 -16.91
CA TYR A 155 4.02 -4.77 -15.65
C TYR A 155 4.67 -4.04 -14.47
N LYS A 156 3.84 -3.46 -13.58
CA LYS A 156 4.31 -2.72 -12.40
C LYS A 156 4.00 -3.46 -11.09
N GLY A 157 2.83 -4.06 -10.94
CA GLY A 157 2.43 -4.83 -9.77
C GLY A 157 2.02 -6.25 -10.11
N LEU A 158 2.03 -7.16 -9.12
CA LEU A 158 1.63 -8.55 -9.26
C LEU A 158 0.92 -9.05 -8.00
N ALA A 159 -0.20 -9.74 -8.19
CA ALA A 159 -0.91 -10.44 -7.12
C ALA A 159 -1.19 -11.90 -7.50
N ILE A 160 -1.39 -12.73 -6.48
CA ILE A 160 -1.91 -14.09 -6.61
C ILE A 160 -3.21 -14.21 -5.84
N ALA A 161 -4.24 -14.80 -6.43
CA ALA A 161 -5.51 -15.07 -5.75
C ALA A 161 -6.21 -16.27 -6.36
N THR A 162 -7.20 -16.80 -5.62
CA THR A 162 -8.02 -17.94 -6.05
C THR A 162 -9.39 -17.46 -6.47
N ASP A 163 -9.90 -17.99 -7.59
CA ASP A 163 -11.25 -17.82 -8.07
C ASP A 163 -11.84 -19.16 -8.53
N GLY A 164 -13.02 -19.51 -8.05
CA GLY A 164 -13.66 -20.77 -8.37
C GLY A 164 -12.84 -22.01 -8.00
N GLY A 165 -11.93 -21.90 -7.01
CA GLY A 165 -11.03 -22.99 -6.61
C GLY A 165 -9.75 -23.12 -7.45
N ALA A 166 -9.54 -22.27 -8.48
CA ALA A 166 -8.33 -22.21 -9.29
C ALA A 166 -7.48 -21.00 -8.92
N SER A 167 -6.15 -21.14 -8.98
CA SER A 167 -5.20 -20.05 -8.72
C SER A 167 -4.91 -19.24 -10.00
N PHE A 168 -4.84 -17.92 -9.84
CA PHE A 168 -4.52 -17.00 -10.92
C PHE A 168 -3.47 -15.97 -10.46
N LEU A 169 -2.68 -15.51 -11.44
CA LEU A 169 -1.83 -14.33 -11.31
C LEU A 169 -2.52 -13.14 -11.96
N TYR A 170 -2.37 -11.99 -11.34
CA TYR A 170 -2.92 -10.72 -11.78
C TYR A 170 -1.79 -9.70 -11.88
N ALA A 171 -1.41 -9.33 -13.11
CA ALA A 171 -0.34 -8.38 -13.36
C ALA A 171 -0.92 -7.02 -13.79
N ALA A 172 -0.54 -5.97 -13.08
CA ALA A 172 -0.90 -4.60 -13.41
C ALA A 172 -0.13 -4.15 -14.67
N ASN A 173 -0.76 -4.27 -15.84
CA ASN A 173 -0.19 -3.80 -17.10
C ASN A 173 -0.46 -2.29 -17.23
N PHE A 174 0.48 -1.50 -16.76
CA PHE A 174 0.36 -0.05 -16.65
C PHE A 174 0.16 0.62 -18.01
N LYS A 175 1.09 0.41 -18.93
CA LYS A 175 1.01 0.93 -20.31
C LYS A 175 -0.23 0.44 -21.05
N GLY A 176 -0.58 -0.84 -20.85
CA GLY A 176 -1.77 -1.45 -21.43
C GLY A 176 -3.10 -1.06 -20.77
N LYS A 177 -3.07 -0.30 -19.67
CA LYS A 177 -4.23 0.19 -18.88
C LYS A 177 -5.21 -0.92 -18.48
N LYS A 178 -4.69 -2.09 -18.11
CA LYS A 178 -5.49 -3.26 -17.76
C LYS A 178 -4.78 -4.20 -16.81
N ILE A 179 -5.54 -5.02 -16.11
CA ILE A 179 -4.99 -6.17 -15.41
C ILE A 179 -4.86 -7.33 -16.41
N ALA A 180 -3.64 -7.84 -16.58
CA ALA A 180 -3.38 -9.06 -17.31
C ALA A 180 -3.50 -10.25 -16.35
N VAL A 181 -4.36 -11.21 -16.67
CA VAL A 181 -4.61 -12.37 -15.81
C VAL A 181 -4.00 -13.62 -16.43
N PHE A 182 -3.34 -14.43 -15.62
CA PHE A 182 -2.75 -15.70 -16.08
C PHE A 182 -3.26 -16.86 -15.22
N ASP A 183 -3.55 -18.00 -15.87
CA ASP A 183 -3.91 -19.24 -15.19
C ASP A 183 -2.70 -19.93 -14.53
N SER A 184 -2.91 -21.04 -13.85
CA SER A 184 -1.86 -21.82 -13.17
C SER A 184 -0.80 -22.42 -14.12
N ASN A 185 -1.02 -22.38 -15.43
CA ASN A 185 -0.07 -22.79 -16.47
C ASN A 185 0.57 -21.57 -17.18
N PHE A 186 0.40 -20.36 -16.64
CA PHE A 186 0.85 -19.10 -17.20
C PHE A 186 0.20 -18.70 -18.55
N ASN A 187 -0.94 -19.29 -18.91
CA ASN A 187 -1.70 -18.87 -20.09
C ASN A 187 -2.50 -17.60 -19.78
N LEU A 188 -2.55 -16.69 -20.76
CA LEU A 188 -3.33 -15.45 -20.62
C LEU A 188 -4.84 -15.77 -20.61
N VAL A 189 -5.54 -15.25 -19.60
CA VAL A 189 -6.99 -15.34 -19.42
C VAL A 189 -7.63 -14.00 -19.79
N THR A 190 -8.60 -14.02 -20.71
CA THR A 190 -9.26 -12.81 -21.22
C THR A 190 -10.71 -12.63 -20.75
N THR A 191 -11.21 -13.56 -19.94
CA THR A 191 -12.61 -13.58 -19.48
C THR A 191 -12.87 -12.80 -18.18
N LYS A 192 -11.81 -12.25 -17.56
CA LYS A 192 -11.90 -11.48 -16.30
C LYS A 192 -11.75 -9.98 -16.63
N PRO A 193 -12.81 -9.18 -16.55
CA PRO A 193 -12.85 -7.84 -17.17
C PRO A 193 -12.00 -6.79 -16.45
N PHE A 194 -11.94 -6.76 -15.12
CA PHE A 194 -11.27 -5.71 -14.35
C PHE A 194 -11.54 -4.29 -14.87
N ALA A 195 -12.79 -4.01 -15.23
CA ALA A 195 -13.17 -2.77 -15.88
C ALA A 195 -13.80 -1.78 -14.87
N ASP A 196 -13.35 -0.52 -14.95
CA ASP A 196 -14.02 0.64 -14.37
C ASP A 196 -13.95 1.80 -15.34
N THR A 197 -15.06 2.09 -16.01
CA THR A 197 -15.14 3.18 -17.00
C THR A 197 -15.09 4.58 -16.38
N SER A 198 -15.12 4.70 -15.06
CA SER A 198 -15.00 5.97 -14.34
C SER A 198 -13.55 6.36 -14.04
N ILE A 199 -12.57 5.48 -14.29
CA ILE A 199 -11.15 5.82 -14.27
C ILE A 199 -10.84 6.63 -15.54
N PRO A 200 -10.21 7.82 -15.44
CA PRO A 200 -9.82 8.60 -16.62
C PRO A 200 -8.86 7.81 -17.53
N ALA A 201 -8.95 8.08 -18.84
CA ALA A 201 -8.23 7.31 -19.86
C ALA A 201 -6.69 7.48 -19.81
N ASP A 202 -6.19 8.47 -19.10
CA ASP A 202 -4.77 8.76 -18.87
C ASP A 202 -4.24 8.11 -17.56
N PHE A 203 -5.02 7.19 -16.95
CA PHE A 203 -4.57 6.39 -15.80
C PHE A 203 -4.42 4.91 -16.17
N GLY A 204 -3.43 4.26 -15.57
CA GLY A 204 -3.18 2.82 -15.65
C GLY A 204 -3.12 2.16 -14.29
N PRO A 205 -3.41 0.84 -14.19
CA PRO A 205 -3.23 0.09 -12.94
C PRO A 205 -1.74 0.04 -12.61
N PHE A 206 -1.37 0.55 -11.43
CA PHE A 206 0.03 0.71 -11.03
C PHE A 206 0.49 -0.40 -10.09
N ASN A 207 -0.39 -0.82 -9.15
CA ASN A 207 -0.19 -2.03 -8.36
C ASN A 207 -1.49 -2.80 -8.20
N ILE A 208 -1.38 -4.04 -7.73
CA ILE A 208 -2.48 -4.90 -7.36
C ILE A 208 -2.08 -5.76 -6.16
N GLN A 209 -2.90 -5.81 -5.12
CA GLN A 209 -2.64 -6.55 -3.89
C GLN A 209 -3.86 -7.36 -3.47
N ASN A 210 -3.64 -8.61 -3.09
CA ASN A 210 -4.68 -9.43 -2.49
C ASN A 210 -4.76 -9.15 -0.98
N ILE A 211 -5.85 -8.54 -0.55
CA ILE A 211 -6.13 -8.26 0.86
C ILE A 211 -7.43 -8.99 1.23
N ALA A 212 -7.33 -9.99 2.08
CA ALA A 212 -8.46 -10.79 2.56
C ALA A 212 -9.33 -11.38 1.42
N GLY A 213 -8.70 -11.80 0.31
CA GLY A 213 -9.39 -12.40 -0.83
C GLY A 213 -9.98 -11.39 -1.82
N MET A 214 -9.84 -10.09 -1.58
CA MET A 214 -10.20 -9.02 -2.53
C MET A 214 -8.94 -8.43 -3.16
N LEU A 215 -9.03 -8.03 -4.42
CA LEU A 215 -7.95 -7.43 -5.16
C LEU A 215 -8.08 -5.91 -5.12
N TYR A 216 -7.19 -5.27 -4.37
CA TYR A 216 -7.05 -3.82 -4.35
C TYR A 216 -6.11 -3.40 -5.47
N VAL A 217 -6.60 -2.58 -6.38
CA VAL A 217 -5.85 -2.07 -7.54
C VAL A 217 -5.62 -0.59 -7.36
N THR A 218 -4.36 -0.17 -7.31
CA THR A 218 -3.99 1.24 -7.35
C THR A 218 -3.79 1.67 -8.79
N TYR A 219 -4.08 2.93 -9.08
CA TYR A 219 -3.91 3.53 -10.40
C TYR A 219 -3.08 4.80 -10.28
N ALA A 220 -2.16 5.00 -11.21
CA ALA A 220 -1.40 6.22 -11.37
C ALA A 220 -1.63 6.83 -12.75
N LYS A 221 -1.39 8.14 -12.86
CA LYS A 221 -1.46 8.84 -14.13
C LYS A 221 -0.27 8.47 -15.00
N LEU A 222 -0.52 8.20 -16.29
CA LEU A 222 0.54 7.87 -17.25
C LEU A 222 1.29 9.12 -17.68
N LYS A 223 2.61 9.02 -17.74
CA LYS A 223 3.50 10.05 -18.27
C LYS A 223 3.70 9.83 -19.78
N GLY A 224 3.10 10.71 -20.57
CA GLY A 224 3.24 10.63 -22.03
C GLY A 224 4.63 11.07 -22.53
N PRO A 225 5.01 10.73 -23.78
CA PRO A 225 4.22 9.97 -24.76
C PRO A 225 4.35 8.44 -24.63
N GLU A 226 5.38 7.90 -23.98
CA GLU A 226 5.68 6.45 -23.92
C GLU A 226 4.69 5.69 -23.05
N ASN A 227 4.14 6.35 -22.01
CA ASN A 227 3.18 5.80 -21.06
C ASN A 227 3.72 4.57 -20.29
N GLU A 228 5.00 4.53 -20.02
CA GLU A 228 5.67 3.46 -19.28
C GLU A 228 5.86 3.83 -17.81
N ASP A 229 6.02 5.14 -17.53
CA ASP A 229 6.17 5.70 -16.21
C ASP A 229 4.96 6.50 -15.76
N ASP A 230 4.88 6.78 -14.47
CA ASP A 230 3.84 7.60 -13.87
C ASP A 230 4.18 9.10 -13.90
N GLU A 231 3.14 9.92 -13.95
CA GLU A 231 3.22 11.35 -13.74
C GLU A 231 2.82 11.67 -12.30
N ALA A 232 3.83 11.86 -11.45
CA ALA A 232 3.60 12.22 -10.05
C ALA A 232 2.92 13.59 -9.92
N GLY A 233 2.00 13.70 -8.97
CA GLY A 233 1.31 14.93 -8.66
C GLY A 233 0.16 14.72 -7.66
N PRO A 234 -0.17 15.71 -6.82
CA PRO A 234 -1.31 15.62 -5.91
C PRO A 234 -2.61 15.31 -6.65
N GLY A 235 -3.32 14.27 -6.22
CA GLY A 235 -4.55 13.82 -6.86
C GLY A 235 -4.35 12.86 -8.05
N ASN A 236 -3.10 12.57 -8.45
CA ASN A 236 -2.79 11.61 -9.51
C ASN A 236 -2.84 10.17 -8.99
N GLY A 237 -4.01 9.75 -8.49
CA GLY A 237 -4.19 8.39 -8.02
C GLY A 237 -5.64 8.00 -7.75
N TYR A 238 -5.90 6.70 -7.91
CA TYR A 238 -7.17 6.05 -7.54
C TYR A 238 -6.87 4.69 -6.93
N VAL A 239 -7.84 4.16 -6.18
CA VAL A 239 -7.82 2.78 -5.67
C VAL A 239 -9.19 2.17 -5.89
N ASN A 240 -9.23 1.01 -6.55
CA ASN A 240 -10.43 0.19 -6.70
C ASN A 240 -10.31 -1.13 -5.96
N VAL A 241 -11.45 -1.72 -5.62
CA VAL A 241 -11.54 -3.09 -5.11
C VAL A 241 -12.29 -3.94 -6.11
N PHE A 242 -11.71 -5.09 -6.45
CA PHE A 242 -12.30 -6.10 -7.33
C PHE A 242 -12.39 -7.46 -6.63
N ARG A 243 -13.31 -8.29 -7.08
CA ARG A 243 -13.25 -9.73 -6.83
C ARG A 243 -12.20 -10.38 -7.74
N PRO A 244 -11.71 -11.59 -7.39
CA PRO A 244 -10.77 -12.31 -8.25
C PRO A 244 -11.33 -12.69 -9.64
N ASP A 245 -12.65 -12.73 -9.81
CA ASP A 245 -13.30 -12.91 -11.11
C ASP A 245 -13.23 -11.66 -12.02
N GLY A 246 -12.72 -10.53 -11.52
CA GLY A 246 -12.62 -9.26 -12.21
C GLY A 246 -13.83 -8.35 -12.05
N THR A 247 -14.82 -8.75 -11.23
CA THR A 247 -15.99 -7.92 -10.92
C THR A 247 -15.61 -6.76 -10.02
N LEU A 248 -15.90 -5.53 -10.42
CA LEU A 248 -15.70 -4.34 -9.59
C LEU A 248 -16.63 -4.38 -8.36
N VAL A 249 -16.04 -4.32 -7.18
CA VAL A 249 -16.77 -4.14 -5.91
C VAL A 249 -17.10 -2.67 -5.70
N GLY A 250 -16.12 -1.78 -5.98
CA GLY A 250 -16.31 -0.34 -5.90
C GLY A 250 -15.01 0.45 -5.88
N ARG A 251 -15.14 1.77 -5.95
CA ARG A 251 -14.08 2.73 -5.76
C ARG A 251 -13.77 2.84 -4.26
N PHE A 252 -12.52 2.56 -3.89
CA PHE A 252 -12.05 2.67 -2.51
C PHE A 252 -11.61 4.10 -2.18
N ALA A 253 -10.77 4.69 -3.05
CA ALA A 253 -10.28 6.05 -2.87
C ALA A 253 -10.03 6.72 -4.23
N SER A 254 -10.13 8.05 -4.27
CA SER A 254 -9.97 8.85 -5.49
C SER A 254 -9.21 10.12 -5.19
N THR A 255 -8.24 10.45 -6.03
CA THR A 255 -7.56 11.77 -6.04
C THR A 255 -7.10 12.24 -4.64
N GLY A 256 -7.30 13.51 -4.28
CA GLY A 256 -6.99 14.04 -2.95
C GLY A 256 -5.51 13.93 -2.61
N THR A 257 -5.19 13.13 -1.58
CA THR A 257 -3.82 12.90 -1.12
C THR A 257 -3.10 11.77 -1.86
N LEU A 258 -3.76 11.09 -2.79
CA LEU A 258 -3.12 10.06 -3.63
C LEU A 258 -2.20 10.70 -4.68
N ASN A 259 -0.99 10.18 -4.79
CA ASN A 259 0.06 10.68 -5.68
C ASN A 259 0.89 9.49 -6.15
N SER A 260 0.56 8.95 -7.34
CA SER A 260 1.14 7.71 -7.85
C SER A 260 1.16 6.59 -6.78
N PRO A 261 -0.01 6.17 -6.26
CA PRO A 261 -0.07 5.18 -5.18
C PRO A 261 0.38 3.80 -5.70
N TRP A 262 1.37 3.18 -5.00
CA TRP A 262 1.81 1.81 -5.31
C TRP A 262 1.63 0.88 -4.12
N GLY A 263 2.32 1.09 -3.01
CA GLY A 263 2.22 0.24 -1.83
C GLY A 263 0.81 0.27 -1.22
N ILE A 264 0.21 -0.90 -0.99
CA ILE A 264 -1.09 -0.98 -0.32
C ILE A 264 -1.14 -2.21 0.57
N THR A 265 -1.57 -2.06 1.82
CA THR A 265 -1.66 -3.15 2.78
C THR A 265 -2.72 -2.90 3.84
N HIS A 266 -3.22 -3.99 4.44
CA HIS A 266 -4.07 -3.93 5.63
C HIS A 266 -3.19 -3.77 6.88
N ALA A 267 -3.54 -2.81 7.73
CA ALA A 267 -2.86 -2.58 9.00
C ALA A 267 -3.77 -2.97 10.18
N PRO A 268 -3.21 -3.67 11.19
CA PRO A 268 -3.96 -4.08 12.38
C PRO A 268 -4.38 -2.88 13.23
N ALA A 269 -5.44 -3.07 14.02
CA ALA A 269 -5.85 -2.09 15.02
C ALA A 269 -4.70 -1.77 15.98
N GLY A 270 -4.50 -0.48 16.27
CA GLY A 270 -3.41 0.00 17.13
C GLY A 270 -2.08 0.23 16.42
N PHE A 271 -1.99 0.05 15.09
CA PHE A 271 -0.81 0.44 14.33
C PHE A 271 -0.87 1.92 13.91
N ALA A 272 -1.86 2.31 13.14
CA ALA A 272 -2.04 3.68 12.64
C ALA A 272 -3.29 4.39 13.21
N ALA A 273 -4.21 3.62 13.76
CA ALA A 273 -5.45 4.05 14.39
C ALA A 273 -5.88 3.02 15.45
N PRO A 274 -6.84 3.33 16.35
CA PRO A 274 -7.33 2.36 17.33
C PRO A 274 -8.14 1.20 16.71
N PHE A 275 -8.37 1.23 15.40
CA PHE A 275 -9.09 0.22 14.61
C PHE A 275 -8.27 -0.16 13.37
N GLU A 276 -8.67 -1.23 12.68
CA GLU A 276 -8.02 -1.70 11.46
C GLU A 276 -8.13 -0.68 10.32
N THR A 277 -7.08 -0.56 9.53
CA THR A 277 -6.98 0.43 8.45
C THR A 277 -6.39 -0.19 7.18
N ILE A 278 -6.57 0.50 6.05
CA ILE A 278 -5.80 0.27 4.83
C ILE A 278 -4.78 1.40 4.70
N LEU A 279 -3.53 1.04 4.55
CA LEU A 279 -2.43 1.95 4.28
C LEU A 279 -2.17 1.99 2.78
N VAL A 280 -2.05 3.20 2.22
CA VAL A 280 -1.75 3.42 0.81
C VAL A 280 -0.52 4.32 0.71
N GLY A 281 0.59 3.76 0.25
CA GLY A 281 1.86 4.47 0.03
C GLY A 281 1.90 5.10 -1.36
N ASN A 282 2.27 6.34 -1.40
CA ASN A 282 2.50 7.10 -2.62
C ASN A 282 3.97 6.97 -3.06
N PHE A 283 4.21 6.52 -4.27
CA PHE A 283 5.54 6.62 -4.88
C PHE A 283 5.90 8.10 -5.12
N GLY A 284 4.94 8.90 -5.60
CA GLY A 284 5.19 10.26 -6.06
C GLY A 284 5.60 11.28 -4.99
N ASP A 285 5.33 11.03 -3.69
CA ASP A 285 5.75 11.92 -2.60
C ASP A 285 6.22 11.19 -1.33
N GLY A 286 6.29 9.86 -1.37
CA GLY A 286 6.76 9.02 -0.29
C GLY A 286 5.86 8.96 0.95
N ARG A 287 4.67 9.55 0.91
CA ARG A 287 3.75 9.60 2.05
C ARG A 287 2.90 8.35 2.11
N ILE A 288 2.49 7.97 3.32
CA ILE A 288 1.64 6.82 3.55
C ILE A 288 0.29 7.32 4.08
N ASN A 289 -0.74 7.17 3.26
CA ASN A 289 -2.10 7.57 3.57
C ASN A 289 -2.79 6.47 4.39
N VAL A 290 -3.58 6.87 5.38
CA VAL A 290 -4.35 5.99 6.26
C VAL A 290 -5.83 6.14 5.91
N PHE A 291 -6.47 5.01 5.60
CA PHE A 291 -7.90 4.95 5.32
C PHE A 291 -8.60 3.95 6.25
N SER A 292 -9.87 4.17 6.56
CA SER A 292 -10.71 3.13 7.16
C SER A 292 -10.88 1.97 6.17
N LEU A 293 -11.39 0.82 6.64
CA LEU A 293 -11.74 -0.31 5.76
C LEU A 293 -12.81 0.04 4.70
N GLN A 294 -13.55 1.14 4.89
CA GLN A 294 -14.56 1.65 3.97
C GLN A 294 -14.04 2.73 3.01
N GLY A 295 -12.72 3.01 3.00
CA GLY A 295 -12.10 4.01 2.13
C GLY A 295 -12.23 5.45 2.61
N ILE A 296 -12.62 5.69 3.87
CA ILE A 296 -12.65 7.04 4.45
C ILE A 296 -11.22 7.43 4.82
N TYR A 297 -10.74 8.54 4.28
CA TYR A 297 -9.42 9.09 4.61
C TYR A 297 -9.38 9.55 6.08
N ILE A 298 -8.34 9.13 6.79
CA ILE A 298 -8.15 9.42 8.22
C ILE A 298 -6.99 10.41 8.41
N GLY A 299 -5.91 10.24 7.65
CA GLY A 299 -4.69 11.04 7.78
C GLY A 299 -3.51 10.38 7.08
N GLN A 300 -2.31 10.80 7.45
CA GLN A 300 -1.04 10.21 6.99
C GLN A 300 -0.22 9.74 8.18
N LEU A 301 0.63 8.72 7.98
CA LEU A 301 1.55 8.28 9.03
C LEU A 301 2.48 9.41 9.45
N GLN A 302 2.71 9.52 10.75
CA GLN A 302 3.49 10.60 11.36
C GLN A 302 4.53 10.07 12.33
N ASN A 303 5.59 10.82 12.51
CA ASN A 303 6.53 10.68 13.61
C ASN A 303 6.65 12.03 14.33
N ASN A 304 6.40 12.07 15.64
CA ASN A 304 6.41 13.30 16.44
C ASN A 304 5.60 14.47 15.81
N GLY A 305 4.44 14.15 15.19
CA GLY A 305 3.54 15.11 14.55
C GLY A 305 3.99 15.60 13.17
N GLN A 306 5.10 15.09 12.65
CA GLN A 306 5.55 15.35 11.28
C GLN A 306 5.17 14.20 10.37
N THR A 307 4.59 14.47 9.22
CA THR A 307 4.28 13.43 8.22
C THR A 307 5.55 12.75 7.76
N ILE A 308 5.54 11.42 7.74
CA ILE A 308 6.66 10.62 7.21
C ILE A 308 6.66 10.73 5.69
N GLY A 309 7.86 10.94 5.12
CA GLY A 309 8.12 10.85 3.69
C GLY A 309 9.29 9.91 3.42
N ILE A 310 9.06 8.88 2.64
CA ILE A 310 10.08 7.92 2.19
C ILE A 310 10.24 8.11 0.69
N GLU A 311 11.31 8.75 0.27
CA GLU A 311 11.58 9.03 -1.15
C GLU A 311 11.59 7.73 -1.97
N GLY A 312 10.82 7.72 -3.08
CA GLY A 312 10.71 6.56 -3.96
C GLY A 312 10.02 5.35 -3.31
N LEU A 313 9.06 5.57 -2.41
CA LEU A 313 8.35 4.51 -1.69
C LEU A 313 7.62 3.56 -2.64
N TRP A 314 7.98 2.28 -2.61
CA TRP A 314 7.36 1.21 -3.36
C TRP A 314 6.44 0.35 -2.50
N ALA A 315 6.89 -0.81 -2.04
CA ALA A 315 6.06 -1.76 -1.32
C ALA A 315 5.80 -1.40 0.14
N LEU A 316 4.66 -1.85 0.63
CA LEU A 316 4.28 -1.88 2.04
C LEU A 316 3.71 -3.27 2.36
N ASP A 317 4.29 -3.98 3.33
CA ASP A 317 3.81 -5.30 3.73
C ASP A 317 4.18 -5.62 5.19
N PHE A 318 3.25 -6.21 5.95
CA PHE A 318 3.53 -6.73 7.30
C PHE A 318 4.25 -8.08 7.28
N LEU A 319 4.42 -8.68 6.10
CA LEU A 319 5.05 -9.99 5.89
C LEU A 319 4.39 -11.14 6.66
N LYS A 320 3.12 -10.98 7.04
CA LYS A 320 2.28 -12.02 7.63
C LYS A 320 0.80 -11.62 7.61
N SER A 321 -0.09 -12.61 7.45
CA SER A 321 -1.54 -12.38 7.33
C SER A 321 -2.23 -12.00 8.64
N ASN A 322 -1.63 -12.32 9.79
CA ASN A 322 -2.17 -12.06 11.14
C ASN A 322 -1.27 -11.09 11.91
N ALA A 323 -0.87 -9.98 11.28
CA ALA A 323 -0.08 -8.95 11.93
C ALA A 323 -0.81 -8.33 13.13
N THR A 324 -0.04 -7.96 14.13
CA THR A 324 -0.48 -7.22 15.31
C THR A 324 0.15 -5.83 15.31
N ASN A 325 -0.32 -4.92 16.15
CA ASN A 325 0.21 -3.57 16.24
C ASN A 325 1.68 -3.48 16.71
N THR A 326 2.23 -4.56 17.24
CA THR A 326 3.65 -4.66 17.64
C THR A 326 4.54 -5.16 16.49
N ASP A 327 3.93 -5.66 15.40
CA ASP A 327 4.68 -6.11 14.24
C ASP A 327 5.13 -4.92 13.40
N PRO A 328 6.34 -4.95 12.84
CA PRO A 328 6.77 -3.93 11.92
C PRO A 328 6.05 -4.03 10.57
N LEU A 329 5.69 -2.89 10.02
CA LEU A 329 5.38 -2.73 8.60
C LEU A 329 6.69 -2.59 7.84
N PHE A 330 6.95 -3.47 6.91
CA PHE A 330 8.14 -3.39 6.05
C PHE A 330 7.86 -2.56 4.81
N PHE A 331 8.89 -1.91 4.30
CA PHE A 331 8.82 -1.12 3.08
C PHE A 331 10.05 -1.33 2.20
N THR A 332 9.89 -1.08 0.91
CA THR A 332 10.97 -0.89 -0.05
C THR A 332 10.88 0.49 -0.67
N ALA A 333 12.00 0.99 -1.15
CA ALA A 333 12.06 2.28 -1.82
C ALA A 333 13.18 2.34 -2.85
N GLY A 334 12.99 3.19 -3.88
CA GLY A 334 13.96 3.54 -4.90
C GLY A 334 14.29 5.04 -4.87
N PRO A 335 15.06 5.55 -3.88
CA PRO A 335 15.36 6.98 -3.78
C PRO A 335 16.33 7.44 -4.87
N HIS A 336 16.47 8.77 -5.04
CA HIS A 336 17.31 9.45 -6.04
C HIS A 336 16.96 9.01 -7.47
N ASP A 337 15.70 9.28 -7.87
CA ASP A 337 15.20 8.88 -9.18
C ASP A 337 15.49 7.39 -9.49
N GLU A 338 15.18 6.53 -8.50
CA GLU A 338 15.29 5.07 -8.56
C GLU A 338 16.74 4.53 -8.72
N SER A 339 17.76 5.37 -8.64
CA SER A 339 19.16 4.95 -8.78
C SER A 339 19.68 4.15 -7.59
N HIS A 340 18.99 4.24 -6.44
CA HIS A 340 19.32 3.56 -5.20
C HIS A 340 18.16 2.66 -4.70
N GLY A 341 18.43 1.88 -3.65
CA GLY A 341 17.42 0.98 -3.08
C GLY A 341 17.52 0.88 -1.57
N ILE A 342 16.34 0.82 -0.92
CA ILE A 342 16.21 0.65 0.52
C ILE A 342 15.18 -0.45 0.83
N PHE A 343 15.54 -1.32 1.76
CA PHE A 343 14.62 -2.18 2.50
C PHE A 343 14.61 -1.74 3.96
N GLY A 344 13.44 -1.44 4.49
CA GLY A 344 13.31 -0.92 5.85
C GLY A 344 12.03 -1.36 6.55
N SER A 345 11.85 -0.88 7.77
CA SER A 345 10.68 -1.17 8.58
C SER A 345 10.17 0.07 9.32
N LEU A 346 8.87 0.10 9.54
CA LEU A 346 8.13 1.10 10.29
C LEU A 346 7.52 0.42 11.52
N LYS A 347 7.70 1.00 12.71
CA LYS A 347 7.11 0.50 13.95
C LYS A 347 6.24 1.55 14.60
N SER A 348 5.04 1.16 15.02
CA SER A 348 4.15 2.03 15.79
C SER A 348 4.57 2.09 17.25
N THR A 349 4.54 3.30 17.80
CA THR A 349 4.64 3.58 19.24
C THR A 349 3.41 4.36 19.65
N ILE A 350 2.62 3.81 20.55
CA ILE A 350 1.43 4.49 21.07
C ILE A 350 1.85 5.37 22.23
N THR A 351 1.72 6.69 22.07
CA THR A 351 1.91 7.66 23.15
C THR A 351 0.55 8.17 23.62
N THR A 352 0.29 8.10 24.92
CA THR A 352 -0.90 8.69 25.53
C THR A 352 -0.52 10.07 26.06
N THR A 353 -0.99 11.14 25.42
CA THR A 353 -0.83 12.47 25.99
C THR A 353 -1.78 12.63 27.17
N GLY A 354 -1.25 12.46 28.39
CA GLY A 354 -2.00 12.71 29.60
C GLY A 354 -2.39 14.19 29.68
N GLY A 355 -3.68 14.47 29.83
CA GLY A 355 -4.12 15.77 30.32
C GLY A 355 -3.53 15.98 31.71
N SER A 356 -2.60 16.92 31.87
CA SER A 356 -2.09 17.34 33.17
C SER A 356 -3.27 17.78 34.05
N MET A 357 -3.63 16.95 35.00
CA MET A 357 -4.48 17.41 36.11
C MET A 357 -3.62 18.37 36.95
N GLY A 358 -3.74 19.65 36.63
CA GLY A 358 -3.28 20.69 37.55
C GLY A 358 -4.04 20.52 38.88
N ASN A 359 -3.38 19.97 39.88
CA ASN A 359 -3.83 20.02 41.25
C ASN A 359 -3.77 21.49 41.68
N SER A 360 -4.88 22.22 41.56
CA SER A 360 -5.05 23.48 42.28
C SER A 360 -5.51 23.12 43.70
N SER A 361 -4.56 22.86 44.57
CA SER A 361 -4.78 22.96 46.00
C SER A 361 -5.01 24.45 46.31
N GLY A 362 -6.27 24.85 46.37
CA GLY A 362 -6.67 26.15 46.88
C GLY A 362 -6.59 26.11 48.41
N TYR A 363 -5.90 27.08 48.95
CA TYR A 363 -6.03 27.53 50.33
C TYR A 363 -7.23 28.45 50.44
#